data_3ef9bc0c416126dcc5f8ca6414ca0966
#
_entry.id   3ef9bc0c416126dcc5f8ca6414ca0966
#
_cell.length_a   1.000
_cell.length_b   1.000
_cell.length_c   1.000
_cell.angle_alpha   90.00
_cell.angle_beta   90.00
_cell.angle_gamma   90.00
#
_symmetry.space_group_name_H-M   'P 1'
#
loop_
_entity.id
_entity.type
_entity.pdbx_description
1 polymer ?
#
loop_
_entity_poly.entity_id
_entity_poly.type
_entity_poly.pdbx_seq_one_letter_code
_entity_poly.pdbx_strand_id
1 'polypeptide(L)'
;MSQQAEKWDQRFTALDCIDAQASTVLTENSHLLPSRGRALDLASGLGGNAIHLARAGLEVSAIDLSSIAMTKLSIYAEQQQLTISCCCRDLENEAEQQSDGLDENAFDVIVVSHYLYRPLLPSLLRALRPRGLLFYQTFTQQRIGVSGPSNSAYRLAENELLRHCEGLHILLYREDGLQGDTAQGFRNQAMVIAQRP
;
A
#
# COMPACT_ATOMS: atom_id res chain seq x y z
N MET A 1 -5.01 20.93 9.97
CA MET A 1 -4.46 19.55 9.84
C MET A 1 -5.19 18.66 10.83
N SER A 2 -5.49 17.42 10.47
CA SER A 2 -6.10 16.48 11.42
C SER A 2 -5.04 16.01 12.43
N GLN A 3 -5.49 15.62 13.64
CA GLN A 3 -4.59 15.05 14.66
C GLN A 3 -3.82 13.82 14.14
N GLN A 4 -4.42 13.10 13.19
CA GLN A 4 -3.79 11.96 12.54
C GLN A 4 -2.65 12.39 11.59
N ALA A 5 -2.83 13.48 10.84
CA ALA A 5 -1.77 14.03 10.01
C ALA A 5 -0.55 14.49 10.84
N GLU A 6 -0.80 15.21 11.94
CA GLU A 6 0.28 15.64 12.85
C GLU A 6 1.06 14.45 13.43
N LYS A 7 0.37 13.36 13.80
CA LYS A 7 1.00 12.14 14.31
C LYS A 7 1.95 11.52 13.27
N TRP A 8 1.53 11.42 12.00
CA TRP A 8 2.34 10.85 10.93
C TRP A 8 3.48 11.78 10.53
N ASP A 9 3.24 13.09 10.47
CA ASP A 9 4.28 14.09 10.22
C ASP A 9 5.39 14.00 11.28
N GLN A 10 5.03 13.92 12.58
CA GLN A 10 6.01 13.71 13.66
C GLN A 10 6.82 12.43 13.46
N ARG A 11 6.17 11.32 13.08
CA ARG A 11 6.85 10.05 12.83
C ARG A 11 7.85 10.15 11.69
N PHE A 12 7.49 10.82 10.59
CA PHE A 12 8.35 10.90 9.41
C PHE A 12 9.40 12.01 9.47
N THR A 13 9.33 12.91 10.47
CA THR A 13 10.31 13.99 10.63
C THR A 13 11.75 13.46 10.78
N ALA A 14 11.94 12.42 11.60
CA ALA A 14 13.26 11.85 11.91
C ALA A 14 13.71 10.72 10.96
N LEU A 15 12.88 10.34 9.98
CA LEU A 15 13.16 9.24 9.04
C LEU A 15 13.48 9.79 7.66
N ASP A 16 14.15 9.02 6.80
CA ASP A 16 14.51 9.43 5.45
C ASP A 16 14.05 8.40 4.40
N CYS A 17 13.84 8.86 3.15
CA CYS A 17 13.42 8.02 2.03
C CYS A 17 14.47 6.97 1.64
N ILE A 18 15.75 7.24 1.88
CA ILE A 18 16.84 6.29 1.57
C ILE A 18 16.73 5.00 2.39
N ASP A 19 16.15 5.07 3.59
CA ASP A 19 15.95 3.94 4.49
C ASP A 19 14.58 3.26 4.30
N ALA A 20 13.72 3.83 3.45
CA ALA A 20 12.39 3.31 3.22
C ALA A 20 12.46 1.98 2.47
N GLN A 21 11.89 0.94 3.08
CA GLN A 21 11.87 -0.40 2.49
C GLN A 21 10.53 -0.66 1.79
N ALA A 22 10.59 -1.27 0.61
CA ALA A 22 9.39 -1.79 -0.03
C ALA A 22 8.84 -3.01 0.74
N SER A 23 7.54 -3.20 0.66
CA SER A 23 6.84 -4.30 1.33
C SER A 23 7.25 -5.66 0.78
N THR A 24 7.19 -6.68 1.63
CA THR A 24 7.54 -8.07 1.28
C THR A 24 6.69 -8.58 0.10
N VAL A 25 5.40 -8.28 0.07
CA VAL A 25 4.53 -8.68 -1.04
C VAL A 25 5.04 -8.16 -2.38
N LEU A 26 5.64 -6.98 -2.41
CA LEU A 26 6.16 -6.37 -3.63
C LEU A 26 7.56 -6.91 -3.96
N THR A 27 8.47 -6.95 -2.99
CA THR A 27 9.88 -7.32 -3.23
C THR A 27 10.04 -8.79 -3.63
N GLU A 28 9.32 -9.71 -2.97
CA GLU A 28 9.37 -11.14 -3.28
C GLU A 28 8.70 -11.50 -4.61
N ASN A 29 7.82 -10.61 -5.12
CA ASN A 29 7.01 -10.88 -6.31
C ASN A 29 7.21 -9.85 -7.44
N SER A 30 8.34 -9.15 -7.44
CA SER A 30 8.66 -8.13 -8.45
C SER A 30 8.69 -8.68 -9.89
N HIS A 31 8.87 -9.98 -10.06
CA HIS A 31 8.80 -10.67 -11.35
C HIS A 31 7.42 -10.63 -12.02
N LEU A 32 6.37 -10.29 -11.27
CA LEU A 32 5.00 -10.11 -11.78
C LEU A 32 4.76 -8.69 -12.32
N LEU A 33 5.64 -7.73 -12.03
CA LEU A 33 5.46 -6.34 -12.46
C LEU A 33 5.58 -6.22 -13.98
N PRO A 34 4.74 -5.40 -14.63
CA PRO A 34 4.95 -5.02 -16.02
C PRO A 34 6.19 -4.13 -16.14
N SER A 35 6.85 -4.16 -17.29
CA SER A 35 8.06 -3.35 -17.56
C SER A 35 7.77 -1.86 -17.76
N ARG A 36 6.51 -1.46 -17.86
CA ARG A 36 6.04 -0.08 -18.03
C ARG A 36 4.55 0.00 -17.65
N GLY A 37 4.08 1.19 -17.35
CA GLY A 37 2.68 1.46 -17.04
C GLY A 37 2.56 2.41 -15.86
N ARG A 38 1.34 2.62 -15.38
CA ARG A 38 1.03 3.51 -14.25
C ARG A 38 0.82 2.70 -12.99
N ALA A 39 1.48 3.11 -11.91
CA ALA A 39 1.34 2.48 -10.61
C ALA A 39 0.83 3.48 -9.55
N LEU A 40 0.13 2.95 -8.56
CA LEU A 40 -0.28 3.67 -7.36
C LEU A 40 0.36 3.03 -6.13
N ASP A 41 1.04 3.82 -5.30
CA ASP A 41 1.43 3.47 -3.93
C ASP A 41 0.51 4.24 -2.97
N LEU A 42 -0.42 3.53 -2.35
CA LEU A 42 -1.44 4.11 -1.48
C LEU A 42 -1.02 4.01 -0.01
N ALA A 43 -1.13 5.14 0.73
CA ALA A 43 -0.56 5.31 2.07
C ALA A 43 0.95 5.02 2.05
N SER A 44 1.64 5.69 1.14
CA SER A 44 3.02 5.38 0.73
C SER A 44 4.07 5.70 1.79
N GLY A 45 3.76 6.52 2.79
CA GLY A 45 4.73 7.02 3.76
C GLY A 45 5.93 7.66 3.04
N LEU A 46 7.15 7.24 3.39
CA LEU A 46 8.38 7.70 2.73
C LEU A 46 8.65 7.05 1.37
N GLY A 47 7.69 6.31 0.81
CA GLY A 47 7.70 5.84 -0.56
C GLY A 47 8.54 4.61 -0.85
N GLY A 48 8.75 3.71 0.10
CA GLY A 48 9.51 2.48 -0.14
C GLY A 48 8.99 1.68 -1.35
N ASN A 49 7.66 1.47 -1.44
CA ASN A 49 7.06 0.82 -2.61
C ASN A 49 7.12 1.71 -3.85
N ALA A 50 6.84 3.02 -3.73
CA ALA A 50 6.88 3.95 -4.86
C ALA A 50 8.27 3.98 -5.52
N ILE A 51 9.33 4.05 -4.73
CA ILE A 51 10.72 4.03 -5.20
C ILE A 51 11.02 2.70 -5.91
N HIS A 52 10.57 1.58 -5.34
CA HIS A 52 10.76 0.25 -5.94
C HIS A 52 10.06 0.13 -7.30
N LEU A 53 8.81 0.57 -7.39
CA LEU A 53 8.01 0.58 -8.63
C LEU A 53 8.62 1.48 -9.71
N ALA A 54 9.06 2.69 -9.32
CA ALA A 54 9.68 3.63 -10.26
C ALA A 54 11.01 3.09 -10.83
N ARG A 55 11.82 2.44 -9.98
CA ARG A 55 13.04 1.75 -10.41
C ARG A 55 12.77 0.56 -11.34
N ALA A 56 11.58 -0.05 -11.24
CA ALA A 56 11.14 -1.10 -12.17
C ALA A 56 10.61 -0.54 -13.50
N GLY A 57 10.57 0.79 -13.69
CA GLY A 57 10.18 1.44 -14.95
C GLY A 57 8.73 1.91 -15.01
N LEU A 58 8.03 1.98 -13.89
CA LEU A 58 6.64 2.45 -13.82
C LEU A 58 6.56 3.95 -13.51
N GLU A 59 5.51 4.60 -14.02
CA GLU A 59 5.12 5.96 -13.64
C GLU A 59 4.27 5.86 -12.36
N VAL A 60 4.77 6.40 -11.24
CA VAL A 60 4.16 6.16 -9.94
C VAL A 60 3.43 7.39 -9.43
N SER A 61 2.19 7.18 -8.96
CA SER A 61 1.47 8.11 -8.09
C SER A 61 1.60 7.62 -6.65
N ALA A 62 2.15 8.45 -5.76
CA ALA A 62 2.27 8.17 -4.33
C ALA A 62 1.30 9.07 -3.56
N ILE A 63 0.45 8.49 -2.72
CA ILE A 63 -0.53 9.22 -1.91
C ILE A 63 -0.30 8.89 -0.44
N ASP A 64 -0.18 9.93 0.40
CA ASP A 64 -0.11 9.78 1.85
C ASP A 64 -0.73 10.99 2.56
N LEU A 65 -1.14 10.80 3.81
CA LEU A 65 -1.68 11.86 4.68
C LEU A 65 -0.59 12.82 5.15
N SER A 66 0.67 12.36 5.25
CA SER A 66 1.79 13.14 5.76
C SER A 66 2.37 14.08 4.70
N SER A 67 2.26 15.37 4.95
CA SER A 67 2.87 16.40 4.12
C SER A 67 4.40 16.33 4.14
N ILE A 68 4.99 15.94 5.28
CA ILE A 68 6.43 15.77 5.45
C ILE A 68 6.92 14.59 4.61
N ALA A 69 6.23 13.45 4.65
CA ALA A 69 6.59 12.29 3.86
C ALA A 69 6.53 12.59 2.36
N MET A 70 5.45 13.23 1.89
CA MET A 70 5.28 13.59 0.48
C MET A 70 6.32 14.59 0.00
N THR A 71 6.68 15.59 0.82
CA THR A 71 7.74 16.55 0.48
C THR A 71 9.11 15.84 0.38
N LYS A 72 9.45 14.97 1.34
CA LYS A 72 10.71 14.21 1.32
C LYS A 72 10.78 13.30 0.11
N LEU A 73 9.70 12.58 -0.18
CA LEU A 73 9.65 11.67 -1.33
C LEU A 73 9.77 12.41 -2.67
N SER A 74 9.12 13.57 -2.80
CA SER A 74 9.23 14.39 -4.01
C SER A 74 10.68 14.87 -4.26
N ILE A 75 11.35 15.36 -3.21
CA ILE A 75 12.76 15.78 -3.30
C ILE A 75 13.67 14.59 -3.65
N TYR A 76 13.45 13.43 -3.00
CA TYR A 76 14.22 12.24 -3.27
C TYR A 76 14.02 11.74 -4.70
N ALA A 77 12.77 11.71 -5.18
CA ALA A 77 12.45 11.30 -6.54
C ALA A 77 13.15 12.18 -7.59
N GLU A 78 13.14 13.50 -7.40
CA GLU A 78 13.85 14.45 -8.28
C GLU A 78 15.37 14.18 -8.29
N GLN A 79 15.99 14.05 -7.12
CA GLN A 79 17.42 13.74 -6.99
C GLN A 79 17.83 12.43 -7.64
N GLN A 80 16.96 11.41 -7.60
CA GLN A 80 17.18 10.09 -8.17
C GLN A 80 16.66 9.93 -9.60
N GLN A 81 16.08 10.99 -10.19
CA GLN A 81 15.46 10.98 -11.53
C GLN A 81 14.38 9.90 -11.68
N LEU A 82 13.59 9.68 -10.62
CA LEU A 82 12.48 8.74 -10.60
C LEU A 82 11.16 9.43 -10.97
N THR A 83 10.33 8.77 -11.77
CA THR A 83 9.02 9.28 -12.16
C THR A 83 7.99 8.97 -11.07
N ILE A 84 7.96 9.80 -10.02
CA ILE A 84 7.03 9.69 -8.89
C ILE A 84 6.31 11.02 -8.72
N SER A 85 4.97 11.01 -8.80
CA SER A 85 4.10 12.13 -8.47
C SER A 85 3.56 11.96 -7.05
N CYS A 86 3.85 12.91 -6.16
CA CYS A 86 3.46 12.86 -4.75
C CYS A 86 2.20 13.70 -4.50
N CYS A 87 1.21 13.15 -3.81
CA CYS A 87 -0.03 13.82 -3.43
C CYS A 87 -0.28 13.67 -1.93
N CYS A 88 -0.34 14.79 -1.20
CA CYS A 88 -0.75 14.79 0.21
C CYS A 88 -2.27 14.82 0.29
N ARG A 89 -2.86 13.73 0.81
CA ARG A 89 -4.32 13.59 0.89
C ARG A 89 -4.75 12.73 2.07
N ASP A 90 -5.85 13.11 2.71
CA ASP A 90 -6.55 12.31 3.71
C ASP A 90 -7.52 11.34 3.01
N LEU A 91 -7.13 10.06 2.95
CA LEU A 91 -7.92 9.00 2.32
C LEU A 91 -9.14 8.58 3.15
N GLU A 92 -9.23 9.00 4.41
CA GLU A 92 -10.33 8.70 5.33
C GLU A 92 -11.32 9.87 5.48
N ASN A 93 -11.07 10.99 4.80
CA ASN A 93 -11.93 12.16 4.82
C ASN A 93 -13.09 12.00 3.82
N GLU A 94 -14.32 11.84 4.32
CA GLU A 94 -15.53 11.66 3.50
C GLU A 94 -15.79 12.82 2.53
N ALA A 95 -15.43 14.04 2.87
CA ALA A 95 -15.58 15.20 1.98
C ALA A 95 -14.64 15.16 0.77
N GLU A 96 -13.47 14.53 0.92
CA GLU A 96 -12.50 14.31 -0.15
C GLU A 96 -12.79 13.04 -0.96
N GLN A 97 -13.61 12.13 -0.43
CA GLN A 97 -14.02 10.89 -1.10
C GLN A 97 -15.02 11.10 -2.24
N GLN A 98 -15.71 12.24 -2.34
CA GLN A 98 -16.58 12.55 -3.49
C GLN A 98 -15.78 12.67 -4.81
N SER A 99 -14.47 12.86 -4.70
CA SER A 99 -13.50 12.60 -5.77
C SER A 99 -12.32 11.91 -5.12
N ASP A 100 -12.45 10.58 -4.87
CA ASP A 100 -11.38 9.79 -4.26
C ASP A 100 -10.07 9.83 -5.07
N GLY A 101 -10.09 10.50 -6.24
CA GLY A 101 -8.94 10.69 -7.12
C GLY A 101 -8.41 9.38 -7.69
N LEU A 102 -9.20 8.33 -7.54
CA LEU A 102 -8.94 7.01 -8.08
C LEU A 102 -9.84 6.80 -9.31
N ASP A 103 -9.44 7.40 -10.42
CA ASP A 103 -10.16 7.24 -11.68
C ASP A 103 -10.27 5.76 -12.04
N GLU A 104 -11.40 5.36 -12.61
CA GLU A 104 -11.58 4.00 -13.07
C GLU A 104 -10.57 3.64 -14.18
N ASN A 105 -10.03 2.42 -14.12
CA ASN A 105 -9.05 1.92 -15.10
C ASN A 105 -7.81 2.82 -15.23
N ALA A 106 -7.33 3.41 -14.13
CA ALA A 106 -6.22 4.33 -14.14
C ALA A 106 -4.85 3.65 -14.02
N PHE A 107 -4.78 2.51 -13.31
CA PHE A 107 -3.51 1.92 -12.90
C PHE A 107 -3.33 0.48 -13.38
N ASP A 108 -2.12 0.18 -13.83
CA ASP A 108 -1.67 -1.17 -14.17
C ASP A 108 -1.23 -1.94 -12.91
N VAL A 109 -0.77 -1.21 -11.89
CA VAL A 109 -0.36 -1.77 -10.58
C VAL A 109 -0.86 -0.89 -9.46
N ILE A 110 -1.45 -1.47 -8.43
CA ILE A 110 -1.75 -0.79 -7.15
C ILE A 110 -1.05 -1.55 -6.04
N VAL A 111 -0.31 -0.82 -5.19
CA VAL A 111 0.31 -1.35 -3.97
C VAL A 111 -0.29 -0.65 -2.76
N VAL A 112 -0.67 -1.44 -1.77
CA VAL A 112 -1.11 -0.98 -0.45
C VAL A 112 -0.36 -1.76 0.62
N SER A 113 0.37 -1.07 1.48
CA SER A 113 1.09 -1.74 2.57
C SER A 113 0.87 -1.07 3.92
N HIS A 114 0.61 -1.90 4.96
CA HIS A 114 0.44 -1.46 6.36
C HIS A 114 -0.68 -0.42 6.57
N TYR A 115 -1.64 -0.39 5.67
CA TYR A 115 -2.81 0.48 5.69
C TYR A 115 -4.09 -0.35 5.50
N LEU A 116 -5.17 0.02 6.16
CA LEU A 116 -6.48 -0.61 6.00
C LEU A 116 -7.58 0.42 6.24
N TYR A 117 -8.27 0.78 5.16
CA TYR A 117 -9.50 1.55 5.19
C TYR A 117 -10.53 0.90 4.27
N ARG A 118 -11.45 0.15 4.85
CA ARG A 118 -12.40 -0.71 4.14
C ARG A 118 -13.29 0.02 3.13
N PRO A 119 -13.80 1.24 3.44
CA PRO A 119 -14.63 1.98 2.48
C PRO A 119 -13.95 2.29 1.15
N LEU A 120 -12.60 2.36 1.13
CA LEU A 120 -11.82 2.67 -0.08
C LEU A 120 -11.61 1.45 -1.00
N LEU A 121 -11.72 0.23 -0.48
CA LEU A 121 -11.40 -0.99 -1.23
C LEU A 121 -12.16 -1.13 -2.55
N PRO A 122 -13.50 -0.87 -2.63
CA PRO A 122 -14.20 -0.93 -3.90
C PRO A 122 -13.65 0.04 -4.95
N SER A 123 -13.27 1.25 -4.55
CA SER A 123 -12.69 2.26 -5.45
C SER A 123 -11.29 1.84 -5.95
N LEU A 124 -10.47 1.28 -5.07
CA LEU A 124 -9.17 0.72 -5.46
C LEU A 124 -9.31 -0.36 -6.54
N LEU A 125 -10.27 -1.28 -6.37
CA LEU A 125 -10.48 -2.35 -7.35
C LEU A 125 -11.00 -1.81 -8.70
N ARG A 126 -11.83 -0.77 -8.70
CA ARG A 126 -12.26 -0.10 -9.93
C ARG A 126 -11.13 0.66 -10.61
N ALA A 127 -10.20 1.22 -9.84
CA ALA A 127 -9.05 1.96 -10.36
C ALA A 127 -8.01 1.08 -11.09
N LEU A 128 -8.01 -0.23 -10.83
CA LEU A 128 -7.20 -1.17 -11.62
C LEU A 128 -7.71 -1.24 -13.06
N ARG A 129 -6.82 -1.25 -14.02
CA ARG A 129 -7.11 -1.59 -15.41
C ARG A 129 -7.49 -3.06 -15.56
N PRO A 130 -8.20 -3.48 -16.63
CA PRO A 130 -8.27 -4.88 -17.00
C PRO A 130 -6.85 -5.47 -17.06
N ARG A 131 -6.64 -6.63 -16.45
CA ARG A 131 -5.34 -7.29 -16.22
C ARG A 131 -4.38 -6.56 -15.28
N GLY A 132 -4.79 -5.45 -14.65
CA GLY A 132 -4.02 -4.75 -13.63
C GLY A 132 -3.85 -5.58 -12.36
N LEU A 133 -2.78 -5.32 -11.62
CA LEU A 133 -2.34 -6.09 -10.45
C LEU A 133 -2.53 -5.29 -9.17
N LEU A 134 -3.14 -5.91 -8.17
CA LEU A 134 -3.17 -5.45 -6.79
C LEU A 134 -2.12 -6.22 -5.99
N PHE A 135 -1.23 -5.50 -5.31
CA PHE A 135 -0.36 -6.00 -4.26
C PHE A 135 -0.82 -5.41 -2.93
N TYR A 136 -1.33 -6.23 -2.04
CA TYR A 136 -1.83 -5.76 -0.75
C TYR A 136 -1.23 -6.56 0.39
N GLN A 137 -0.68 -5.86 1.40
CA GLN A 137 -0.11 -6.47 2.59
C GLN A 137 -0.43 -5.59 3.81
N THR A 138 -1.09 -6.16 4.84
CA THR A 138 -1.33 -5.40 6.07
C THR A 138 -1.54 -6.32 7.28
N PHE A 139 -1.70 -5.72 8.45
CA PHE A 139 -1.78 -6.41 9.73
C PHE A 139 -3.07 -7.21 9.91
N THR A 140 -2.96 -8.36 10.57
CA THR A 140 -4.09 -9.23 10.96
C THR A 140 -4.47 -9.07 12.42
N GLN A 141 -5.70 -9.44 12.79
CA GLN A 141 -6.16 -9.49 14.17
C GLN A 141 -5.45 -10.59 14.96
N GLN A 142 -5.21 -11.75 14.34
CA GLN A 142 -4.34 -12.77 14.89
C GLN A 142 -2.89 -12.25 14.89
N ARG A 143 -2.32 -12.11 16.08
CA ARG A 143 -0.96 -11.54 16.22
C ARG A 143 -0.16 -12.19 17.32
N ILE A 144 1.15 -12.17 17.13
CA ILE A 144 2.15 -12.54 18.11
C ILE A 144 2.77 -11.25 18.63
N GLY A 145 2.72 -11.04 19.95
CA GLY A 145 3.25 -9.82 20.57
C GLY A 145 2.46 -8.56 20.25
N VAL A 146 3.15 -7.42 20.18
CA VAL A 146 2.55 -6.06 20.07
C VAL A 146 2.73 -5.40 18.71
N SER A 147 3.08 -6.15 17.68
CA SER A 147 3.32 -5.61 16.33
C SER A 147 2.07 -4.99 15.71
N GLY A 148 2.24 -3.87 15.00
CA GLY A 148 1.20 -3.17 14.24
C GLY A 148 0.25 -2.32 15.08
N PRO A 149 -0.88 -1.85 14.49
CA PRO A 149 -1.84 -0.97 15.16
C PRO A 149 -2.43 -1.60 16.42
N SER A 150 -2.62 -0.82 17.48
CA SER A 150 -3.32 -1.29 18.70
C SER A 150 -4.82 -1.47 18.46
N ASN A 151 -5.43 -0.60 17.65
CA ASN A 151 -6.85 -0.67 17.31
C ASN A 151 -7.11 -1.80 16.30
N SER A 152 -7.97 -2.75 16.68
CA SER A 152 -8.35 -3.89 15.84
C SER A 152 -9.10 -3.51 14.56
N ALA A 153 -9.70 -2.32 14.49
CA ALA A 153 -10.34 -1.81 13.28
C ALA A 153 -9.36 -1.65 12.10
N TYR A 154 -8.07 -1.42 12.39
CA TYR A 154 -7.00 -1.34 11.40
C TYR A 154 -6.28 -2.68 11.18
N ARG A 155 -6.94 -3.79 11.52
CA ARG A 155 -6.43 -5.14 11.34
C ARG A 155 -7.44 -6.00 10.61
N LEU A 156 -6.96 -6.85 9.73
CA LEU A 156 -7.78 -7.79 8.97
C LEU A 156 -8.31 -8.91 9.87
N ALA A 157 -9.56 -9.26 9.70
CA ALA A 157 -10.08 -10.54 10.16
C ALA A 157 -9.51 -11.68 9.30
N GLU A 158 -9.62 -12.90 9.78
CA GLU A 158 -9.17 -14.10 9.06
C GLU A 158 -9.78 -14.17 7.64
N ASN A 159 -8.93 -14.41 6.63
CA ASN A 159 -9.28 -14.47 5.21
C ASN A 159 -9.97 -13.20 4.66
N GLU A 160 -9.89 -12.07 5.33
CA GLU A 160 -10.60 -10.85 4.91
C GLU A 160 -10.12 -10.32 3.57
N LEU A 161 -8.79 -10.36 3.29
CA LEU A 161 -8.26 -9.92 1.98
C LEU A 161 -8.79 -10.78 0.83
N LEU A 162 -8.97 -12.08 1.03
CA LEU A 162 -9.58 -12.94 0.00
C LEU A 162 -11.01 -12.51 -0.33
N ARG A 163 -11.82 -12.22 0.71
CA ARG A 163 -13.20 -11.73 0.50
C ARG A 163 -13.25 -10.40 -0.23
N HIS A 164 -12.32 -9.48 0.07
CA HIS A 164 -12.24 -8.20 -0.63
C HIS A 164 -11.78 -8.33 -2.08
N CYS A 165 -11.05 -9.39 -2.42
CA CYS A 165 -10.60 -9.69 -3.77
C CYS A 165 -11.54 -10.64 -4.52
N GLU A 166 -12.78 -10.85 -4.04
CA GLU A 166 -13.78 -11.64 -4.74
C GLU A 166 -14.01 -11.08 -6.16
N GLY A 167 -14.01 -11.96 -7.16
CA GLY A 167 -14.09 -11.58 -8.57
C GLY A 167 -12.74 -11.26 -9.24
N LEU A 168 -11.66 -11.20 -8.50
CA LEU A 168 -10.30 -11.10 -9.05
C LEU A 168 -9.67 -12.49 -9.18
N HIS A 169 -8.69 -12.62 -10.09
CA HIS A 169 -7.84 -13.80 -10.17
C HIS A 169 -6.73 -13.72 -9.11
N ILE A 170 -6.79 -14.57 -8.08
CA ILE A 170 -5.78 -14.63 -7.02
C ILE A 170 -4.53 -15.31 -7.55
N LEU A 171 -3.41 -14.59 -7.57
CA LEU A 171 -2.10 -15.11 -7.96
C LEU A 171 -1.31 -15.61 -6.75
N LEU A 172 -1.45 -14.93 -5.62
CA LEU A 172 -0.81 -15.29 -4.34
C LEU A 172 -1.71 -14.87 -3.19
N TYR A 173 -1.80 -15.71 -2.18
CA TYR A 173 -2.32 -15.36 -0.87
C TYR A 173 -1.49 -16.02 0.22
N ARG A 174 -1.19 -15.28 1.28
CA ARG A 174 -0.51 -15.82 2.44
C ARG A 174 -1.01 -15.16 3.73
N GLU A 175 -1.44 -15.98 4.67
CA GLU A 175 -1.82 -15.62 6.03
C GLU A 175 -1.50 -16.81 6.94
N ASP A 176 -0.31 -16.79 7.57
CA ASP A 176 0.15 -17.91 8.40
C ASP A 176 -0.58 -17.96 9.76
N GLY A 177 -1.17 -16.84 10.20
CA GLY A 177 -1.89 -16.74 11.46
C GLY A 177 -1.06 -17.19 12.66
N LEU A 178 -1.65 -18.06 13.49
CA LEU A 178 -1.00 -18.64 14.66
C LEU A 178 -0.64 -20.12 14.48
N GLN A 179 -0.70 -20.64 13.26
CA GLN A 179 -0.45 -22.06 13.01
C GLN A 179 1.04 -22.41 13.07
N GLY A 180 1.34 -23.59 13.61
CA GLY A 180 2.69 -24.13 13.66
C GLY A 180 3.66 -23.37 14.59
N ASP A 181 4.93 -23.38 14.25
CA ASP A 181 5.97 -22.65 15.00
C ASP A 181 5.83 -21.15 14.77
N THR A 182 5.32 -20.45 15.77
CA THR A 182 5.06 -19.01 15.71
C THR A 182 6.32 -18.13 15.70
N ALA A 183 7.49 -18.70 15.91
CA ALA A 183 8.77 -17.99 15.80
C ALA A 183 9.23 -17.85 14.33
N GLN A 184 8.56 -18.54 13.40
CA GLN A 184 8.92 -18.57 11.99
C GLN A 184 7.73 -18.18 11.11
N GLY A 185 8.00 -17.93 9.82
CA GLY A 185 7.01 -17.67 8.80
C GLY A 185 6.57 -16.20 8.72
N PHE A 186 5.49 -15.97 7.95
CA PHE A 186 4.92 -14.64 7.72
C PHE A 186 3.85 -14.36 8.78
N ARG A 187 4.24 -13.65 9.83
CA ARG A 187 3.42 -13.45 11.02
C ARG A 187 2.83 -12.06 11.12
N ASN A 188 1.69 -11.95 11.83
CA ASN A 188 1.01 -10.68 12.17
C ASN A 188 0.43 -9.94 10.95
N GLN A 189 0.52 -10.49 9.77
CA GLN A 189 0.10 -9.87 8.52
C GLN A 189 -0.52 -10.90 7.57
N ALA A 190 -1.33 -10.42 6.63
CA ALA A 190 -1.73 -11.16 5.45
C ALA A 190 -1.28 -10.40 4.20
N MET A 191 -1.02 -11.13 3.11
CA MET A 191 -0.74 -10.56 1.80
C MET A 191 -1.55 -11.23 0.71
N VAL A 192 -1.89 -10.45 -0.30
CA VAL A 192 -2.54 -10.94 -1.52
C VAL A 192 -1.92 -10.27 -2.75
N ILE A 193 -1.77 -11.03 -3.83
CA ILE A 193 -1.59 -10.52 -5.17
C ILE A 193 -2.76 -11.01 -5.99
N ALA A 194 -3.50 -10.08 -6.58
CA ALA A 194 -4.68 -10.38 -7.33
C ALA A 194 -4.69 -9.61 -8.65
N GLN A 195 -5.21 -10.20 -9.71
CA GLN A 195 -5.32 -9.61 -11.03
C GLN A 195 -6.79 -9.35 -11.37
N ARG A 196 -7.08 -8.16 -11.85
CA ARG A 196 -8.39 -7.85 -12.41
C ARG A 196 -8.57 -8.60 -13.75
N PRO A 197 -9.71 -9.27 -13.97
CA PRO A 197 -10.02 -9.94 -15.24
C PRO A 197 -9.92 -9.05 -16.47
#